data_35ff9bdc8e414aeb825500c68ef1ec1e
#
_entry.id   35ff9bdc8e414aeb825500c68ef1ec1e
#
_cell.length_a   1.000
_cell.length_b   1.000
_cell.length_c   1.000
_cell.angle_alpha   90.00
_cell.angle_beta   90.00
_cell.angle_gamma   90.00
#
_symmetry.space_group_name_H-M   'P 1'
#
loop_
_entity.id
_entity.type
_entity.pdbx_description
1 polymer ?
#
loop_
_entity_poly.entity_id
_entity_poly.type
_entity_poly.pdbx_seq_one_letter_code
_entity_poly.pdbx_strand_id
1 'polypeptide(L)'
;MTEADNKMKNDKRMKTRLMIQVGLIAASTMLLGTSTALAQDRTYPKAKVSFDDFEGLVAKVRKHRAGRLVDLDTFLKKSKEPGVVILDTRSKFRFDRIHVKGAKLLNFSDFTQDNLRKIIPTFETTVLIYCNNNFEGNQTDFASKISLPVAKPRVTPATQFAVQAKPLMMALNIPTYVNLYGYGYRNVYELHELVDVKDPRIAFEGSIIGKSPKVDAKQ
;
A
#
# COMPACT_ATOMS: atom_id res chain seq x y z
N MET A 1 -26.79 -55.37 -71.98
CA MET A 1 -26.62 -54.63 -70.77
C MET A 1 -27.24 -53.28 -71.02
N THR A 2 -28.37 -52.98 -70.42
CA THR A 2 -29.17 -51.81 -70.73
C THR A 2 -28.74 -50.61 -69.98
N GLU A 3 -28.98 -49.41 -70.51
CA GLU A 3 -28.66 -48.14 -69.94
C GLU A 3 -29.17 -47.98 -68.51
N ALA A 4 -30.25 -48.67 -68.15
CA ALA A 4 -30.82 -48.75 -66.83
C ALA A 4 -29.89 -49.46 -65.82
N ASP A 5 -29.18 -50.53 -66.23
CA ASP A 5 -28.23 -51.25 -65.34
C ASP A 5 -27.01 -50.39 -65.00
N ASN A 6 -26.55 -49.52 -65.91
CA ASN A 6 -25.41 -48.66 -65.73
C ASN A 6 -25.76 -47.48 -64.79
N LYS A 7 -26.99 -46.98 -64.90
CA LYS A 7 -27.49 -45.90 -64.03
C LYS A 7 -27.65 -46.40 -62.59
N MET A 8 -28.15 -47.60 -62.40
CA MET A 8 -28.33 -48.19 -61.05
C MET A 8 -26.98 -48.49 -60.36
N LYS A 9 -25.96 -48.94 -61.12
CA LYS A 9 -24.60 -49.19 -60.62
C LYS A 9 -23.94 -47.87 -60.20
N ASN A 10 -24.14 -46.79 -60.97
CA ASN A 10 -23.56 -45.47 -60.61
C ASN A 10 -24.23 -44.83 -59.37
N ASP A 11 -25.56 -45.03 -59.26
CA ASP A 11 -26.27 -44.51 -58.06
C ASP A 11 -25.85 -45.25 -56.76
N LYS A 12 -25.68 -46.56 -56.85
CA LYS A 12 -25.15 -47.34 -55.70
C LYS A 12 -23.72 -46.96 -55.34
N ARG A 13 -22.84 -46.72 -56.33
CA ARG A 13 -21.48 -46.29 -56.09
C ARG A 13 -21.41 -44.87 -55.47
N MET A 14 -22.32 -43.98 -55.91
CA MET A 14 -22.36 -42.61 -55.35
C MET A 14 -22.89 -42.62 -53.93
N LYS A 15 -23.92 -43.41 -53.61
CA LYS A 15 -24.40 -43.54 -52.21
C LYS A 15 -23.35 -44.17 -51.28
N THR A 16 -22.61 -45.19 -51.79
CA THR A 16 -21.54 -45.82 -50.99
C THR A 16 -20.38 -44.85 -50.75
N ARG A 17 -19.98 -44.05 -51.74
CA ARG A 17 -18.96 -43.01 -51.56
C ARG A 17 -19.41 -41.91 -50.64
N LEU A 18 -20.65 -41.48 -50.67
CA LEU A 18 -21.22 -40.46 -49.77
C LEU A 18 -21.27 -40.96 -48.31
N MET A 19 -21.66 -42.25 -48.12
CA MET A 19 -21.64 -42.83 -46.75
C MET A 19 -20.23 -42.98 -46.19
N ILE A 20 -19.22 -43.28 -46.99
CA ILE A 20 -17.81 -43.34 -46.52
C ILE A 20 -17.28 -41.96 -46.18
N GLN A 21 -17.63 -40.95 -46.97
CA GLN A 21 -17.21 -39.59 -46.67
C GLN A 21 -17.88 -39.02 -45.41
N VAL A 22 -19.16 -39.29 -45.19
CA VAL A 22 -19.87 -38.85 -43.97
C VAL A 22 -19.33 -39.58 -42.73
N GLY A 23 -19.00 -40.90 -42.88
CA GLY A 23 -18.39 -41.64 -41.77
C GLY A 23 -16.98 -41.16 -41.38
N LEU A 24 -16.16 -40.72 -42.34
CA LEU A 24 -14.83 -40.18 -42.08
C LEU A 24 -14.86 -38.79 -41.44
N ILE A 25 -15.86 -37.97 -41.77
CA ILE A 25 -16.02 -36.65 -41.15
C ILE A 25 -16.51 -36.77 -39.70
N ALA A 26 -17.39 -37.74 -39.41
CA ALA A 26 -17.88 -38.00 -38.07
C ALA A 26 -16.78 -38.58 -37.15
N ALA A 27 -15.81 -39.34 -37.70
CA ALA A 27 -14.69 -39.87 -36.93
C ALA A 27 -13.59 -38.83 -36.64
N SER A 28 -13.45 -37.80 -37.50
CA SER A 28 -12.47 -36.72 -37.28
C SER A 28 -12.89 -35.68 -36.26
N THR A 29 -14.19 -35.57 -35.96
CA THR A 29 -14.68 -34.61 -34.95
C THR A 29 -14.69 -35.17 -33.52
N MET A 30 -14.42 -36.44 -33.31
CA MET A 30 -14.38 -37.06 -31.99
C MET A 30 -12.96 -37.08 -31.37
N LEU A 31 -11.92 -36.61 -32.06
CA LEU A 31 -10.54 -36.56 -31.52
C LEU A 31 -10.03 -35.14 -31.19
N LEU A 32 -10.90 -34.14 -31.31
CA LEU A 32 -10.69 -32.90 -30.59
C LEU A 32 -11.19 -33.10 -29.15
N GLY A 33 -10.53 -34.01 -28.44
CA GLY A 33 -10.62 -34.07 -27.01
C GLY A 33 -10.29 -32.68 -26.50
N THR A 34 -11.30 -31.94 -26.09
CA THR A 34 -11.15 -30.81 -25.21
C THR A 34 -10.42 -31.35 -23.99
N SER A 35 -9.10 -31.23 -24.00
CA SER A 35 -8.37 -31.16 -22.77
C SER A 35 -8.86 -29.89 -22.07
N THR A 36 -10.07 -29.97 -21.52
CA THR A 36 -10.38 -29.13 -20.36
C THR A 36 -9.34 -29.59 -19.36
N ALA A 37 -8.18 -28.89 -19.35
CA ALA A 37 -7.36 -28.85 -18.19
C ALA A 37 -8.35 -28.51 -17.08
N LEU A 38 -8.72 -29.50 -16.29
CA LEU A 38 -9.31 -29.27 -14.99
C LEU A 38 -8.28 -28.42 -14.30
N ALA A 39 -8.47 -27.10 -14.40
CA ALA A 39 -7.83 -26.17 -13.49
C ALA A 39 -8.26 -26.73 -12.13
N GLN A 40 -7.38 -27.53 -11.56
CA GLN A 40 -7.53 -28.02 -10.20
C GLN A 40 -7.72 -26.73 -9.41
N ASP A 41 -8.92 -26.49 -8.98
CA ASP A 41 -9.25 -25.35 -8.10
C ASP A 41 -8.48 -25.63 -6.81
N ARG A 42 -7.20 -25.24 -6.84
CA ARG A 42 -6.33 -25.33 -5.67
C ARG A 42 -6.85 -24.29 -4.70
N THR A 43 -7.77 -24.70 -3.85
CA THR A 43 -8.23 -23.87 -2.73
C THR A 43 -7.10 -23.74 -1.73
N TYR A 44 -6.23 -22.75 -1.96
CA TYR A 44 -5.27 -22.36 -0.95
C TYR A 44 -6.01 -21.65 0.18
N PRO A 45 -5.62 -21.88 1.46
CA PRO A 45 -6.11 -21.07 2.55
C PRO A 45 -5.81 -19.60 2.23
N LYS A 46 -6.83 -18.76 2.27
CA LYS A 46 -6.69 -17.33 2.00
C LYS A 46 -5.79 -16.68 3.06
N ALA A 47 -4.92 -15.78 2.63
CA ALA A 47 -4.19 -14.92 3.55
C ALA A 47 -5.18 -14.09 4.40
N LYS A 48 -4.79 -13.75 5.63
CA LYS A 48 -5.57 -12.88 6.52
C LYS A 48 -5.42 -11.41 6.09
N VAL A 49 -5.89 -11.09 4.90
CA VAL A 49 -5.80 -9.75 4.29
C VAL A 49 -7.17 -9.40 3.73
N SER A 50 -7.65 -8.21 4.03
CA SER A 50 -8.91 -7.67 3.53
C SER A 50 -8.69 -6.23 3.08
N PHE A 51 -8.83 -5.96 1.79
CA PHE A 51 -8.79 -4.61 1.25
C PHE A 51 -10.03 -3.82 1.69
N ASP A 52 -11.20 -4.46 1.66
CA ASP A 52 -12.49 -3.84 2.01
C ASP A 52 -12.50 -3.39 3.47
N ASP A 53 -11.93 -4.19 4.39
CA ASP A 53 -11.79 -3.79 5.79
C ASP A 53 -10.91 -2.55 5.94
N PHE A 54 -9.81 -2.49 5.21
CA PHE A 54 -8.91 -1.34 5.25
C PHE A 54 -9.56 -0.10 4.65
N GLU A 55 -10.23 -0.22 3.51
CA GLU A 55 -10.97 0.89 2.87
C GLU A 55 -12.08 1.43 3.79
N GLY A 56 -12.89 0.54 4.36
CA GLY A 56 -13.93 0.90 5.31
C GLY A 56 -13.37 1.59 6.57
N LEU A 57 -12.19 1.16 7.04
CA LEU A 57 -11.51 1.77 8.17
C LEU A 57 -10.98 3.17 7.82
N VAL A 58 -10.38 3.36 6.64
CA VAL A 58 -9.92 4.66 6.14
C VAL A 58 -11.08 5.66 6.06
N ALA A 59 -12.25 5.22 5.56
CA ALA A 59 -13.44 6.07 5.49
C ALA A 59 -13.89 6.55 6.88
N LYS A 60 -13.92 5.67 7.87
CA LYS A 60 -14.24 6.02 9.27
C LYS A 60 -13.22 6.97 9.88
N VAL A 61 -11.94 6.71 9.64
CA VAL A 61 -10.83 7.50 10.18
C VAL A 61 -10.82 8.93 9.64
N ARG A 62 -11.19 9.15 8.39
CA ARG A 62 -11.14 10.47 7.76
C ARG A 62 -11.81 11.55 8.61
N LYS A 63 -13.03 11.31 9.06
CA LYS A 63 -13.78 12.27 9.89
C LYS A 63 -13.19 12.41 11.29
N HIS A 64 -12.81 11.29 11.90
CA HIS A 64 -12.25 11.28 13.24
C HIS A 64 -10.90 12.02 13.31
N ARG A 65 -10.01 11.77 12.35
CA ARG A 65 -8.69 12.38 12.26
C ARG A 65 -8.77 13.89 12.01
N ALA A 66 -9.74 14.37 11.24
CA ALA A 66 -9.87 15.79 10.89
C ALA A 66 -9.92 16.73 12.11
N GLY A 67 -10.53 16.30 13.21
CA GLY A 67 -10.57 17.05 14.46
C GLY A 67 -9.39 16.81 15.42
N ARG A 68 -8.34 16.09 14.96
CA ARG A 68 -7.20 15.67 15.79
C ARG A 68 -5.85 15.99 15.15
N LEU A 69 -5.87 16.83 14.13
CA LEU A 69 -4.67 17.45 13.56
C LEU A 69 -4.28 18.62 14.42
N VAL A 70 -3.03 18.68 14.86
CA VAL A 70 -2.53 19.71 15.78
C VAL A 70 -1.28 20.38 15.22
N ASP A 71 -1.13 21.68 15.50
CA ASP A 71 0.08 22.43 15.27
C ASP A 71 1.19 22.04 16.26
N LEU A 72 2.38 22.55 16.06
CA LEU A 72 3.53 22.25 16.92
C LEU A 72 3.31 22.66 18.36
N ASP A 73 2.77 23.85 18.61
CA ASP A 73 2.57 24.38 19.98
C ASP A 73 1.57 23.51 20.76
N THR A 74 0.48 23.11 20.12
CA THR A 74 -0.50 22.18 20.70
C THR A 74 0.10 20.80 20.92
N PHE A 75 0.90 20.29 19.96
CA PHE A 75 1.61 19.04 20.09
C PHE A 75 2.54 19.04 21.30
N LEU A 76 3.36 20.08 21.44
CA LEU A 76 4.30 20.25 22.55
C LEU A 76 3.60 20.47 23.88
N LYS A 77 2.47 21.17 23.89
CA LYS A 77 1.65 21.31 25.10
C LYS A 77 1.12 19.95 25.55
N LYS A 78 0.52 19.19 24.64
CA LYS A 78 -0.01 17.85 24.94
C LYS A 78 1.08 16.87 25.36
N SER A 79 2.28 16.95 24.79
CA SER A 79 3.39 16.05 25.13
C SER A 79 3.86 16.16 26.59
N LYS A 80 3.52 17.25 27.27
CA LYS A 80 3.84 17.48 28.68
C LYS A 80 2.77 16.96 29.64
N GLU A 81 1.62 16.56 29.12
CA GLU A 81 0.54 16.03 29.95
C GLU A 81 0.91 14.64 30.49
N PRO A 82 0.54 14.30 31.74
CA PRO A 82 0.85 12.99 32.31
C PRO A 82 0.24 11.84 31.50
N GLY A 83 1.00 10.77 31.30
CA GLY A 83 0.52 9.57 30.60
C GLY A 83 0.42 9.68 29.09
N VAL A 84 0.82 10.81 28.49
CA VAL A 84 0.87 10.96 27.04
C VAL A 84 2.03 10.17 26.44
N VAL A 85 1.80 9.53 25.32
CA VAL A 85 2.80 8.79 24.56
C VAL A 85 3.06 9.51 23.24
N ILE A 86 4.29 9.95 23.01
CA ILE A 86 4.75 10.35 21.68
C ILE A 86 5.23 9.07 20.97
N LEU A 87 4.60 8.70 19.86
CA LEU A 87 4.90 7.46 19.14
C LEU A 87 5.64 7.75 17.84
N ASP A 88 6.84 7.20 17.71
CA ASP A 88 7.59 7.17 16.47
C ASP A 88 7.49 5.80 15.81
N THR A 89 6.97 5.76 14.59
CA THR A 89 6.75 4.52 13.84
C THR A 89 7.75 4.30 12.71
N ARG A 90 8.81 5.12 12.67
CA ARG A 90 9.89 4.98 11.71
C ARG A 90 10.75 3.75 12.03
N SER A 91 11.73 3.46 11.17
CA SER A 91 12.69 2.40 11.43
C SER A 91 13.56 2.72 12.66
N LYS A 92 13.99 1.67 13.35
CA LYS A 92 14.92 1.79 14.49
C LYS A 92 16.19 2.57 14.12
N PHE A 93 16.72 2.36 12.92
CA PHE A 93 17.90 3.08 12.41
C PHE A 93 17.68 4.62 12.45
N ARG A 94 16.52 5.10 11.96
CA ARG A 94 16.22 6.54 11.95
C ARG A 94 15.91 7.08 13.33
N PHE A 95 15.21 6.32 14.13
CA PHE A 95 14.92 6.66 15.52
C PHE A 95 16.20 6.84 16.35
N ASP A 96 17.12 5.87 16.29
CA ASP A 96 18.37 5.92 17.04
C ASP A 96 19.25 7.12 16.65
N ARG A 97 19.14 7.61 15.43
CA ARG A 97 19.89 8.77 14.96
C ARG A 97 19.28 10.07 15.43
N ILE A 98 17.98 10.25 15.23
CA ILE A 98 17.25 11.46 15.67
C ILE A 98 15.75 11.15 15.79
N HIS A 99 15.16 11.53 16.89
CA HIS A 99 13.71 11.47 17.15
C HIS A 99 13.29 12.63 18.07
N VAL A 100 11.99 12.91 18.11
CA VAL A 100 11.43 13.92 19.03
C VAL A 100 11.70 13.46 20.46
N LYS A 101 12.22 14.36 21.29
CA LYS A 101 12.59 14.07 22.67
C LYS A 101 11.44 13.42 23.45
N GLY A 102 11.75 12.28 24.10
CA GLY A 102 10.77 11.49 24.85
C GLY A 102 9.87 10.59 24.01
N ALA A 103 10.05 10.54 22.68
CA ALA A 103 9.29 9.62 21.85
C ALA A 103 9.65 8.16 22.13
N LYS A 104 8.65 7.29 22.02
CA LYS A 104 8.81 5.84 22.11
C LYS A 104 8.75 5.23 20.71
N LEU A 105 9.67 4.32 20.43
CA LEU A 105 9.72 3.60 19.17
C LEU A 105 8.77 2.40 19.19
N LEU A 106 7.91 2.31 18.19
CA LEU A 106 7.32 1.07 17.72
C LEU A 106 7.28 1.12 16.21
N ASN A 107 8.18 0.38 15.55
CA ASN A 107 8.21 0.34 14.09
C ASN A 107 6.84 -0.08 13.55
N PHE A 108 6.39 0.58 12.47
CA PHE A 108 5.08 0.29 11.87
C PHE A 108 4.90 -1.18 11.48
N SER A 109 5.98 -1.87 11.06
CA SER A 109 5.95 -3.31 10.75
C SER A 109 5.69 -4.20 11.97
N ASP A 110 5.88 -3.69 13.18
CA ASP A 110 5.77 -4.44 14.43
C ASP A 110 4.43 -4.19 15.14
N PHE A 111 3.47 -3.55 14.47
CA PHE A 111 2.14 -3.31 15.01
C PHE A 111 1.39 -4.62 15.20
N THR A 112 1.29 -5.03 16.44
CA THR A 112 0.41 -6.08 16.93
C THR A 112 -0.33 -5.57 18.16
N GLN A 113 -1.43 -6.21 18.52
CA GLN A 113 -2.17 -5.84 19.73
C GLN A 113 -1.27 -5.84 20.97
N ASP A 114 -0.40 -6.84 21.10
CA ASP A 114 0.48 -7.00 22.26
C ASP A 114 1.60 -5.98 22.30
N ASN A 115 2.22 -5.69 21.15
CA ASN A 115 3.28 -4.69 21.10
C ASN A 115 2.75 -3.28 21.33
N LEU A 116 1.56 -2.97 20.82
CA LEU A 116 0.91 -1.69 21.08
C LEU A 116 0.62 -1.51 22.56
N ARG A 117 0.09 -2.54 23.26
CA ARG A 117 -0.18 -2.48 24.71
C ARG A 117 1.07 -2.23 25.56
N LYS A 118 2.23 -2.71 25.14
CA LYS A 118 3.50 -2.45 25.84
C LYS A 118 3.91 -0.97 25.80
N ILE A 119 3.52 -0.27 24.75
CA ILE A 119 3.89 1.14 24.52
C ILE A 119 2.75 2.06 24.93
N ILE A 120 1.51 1.69 24.62
CA ILE A 120 0.29 2.47 24.87
C ILE A 120 -0.57 1.65 25.83
N PRO A 121 -0.50 1.91 27.14
CA PRO A 121 -1.03 1.00 28.17
C PRO A 121 -2.54 0.79 28.11
N THR A 122 -3.30 1.86 27.78
CA THR A 122 -4.76 1.83 27.77
C THR A 122 -5.33 2.47 26.50
N PHE A 123 -6.60 2.23 26.20
CA PHE A 123 -7.28 2.85 25.07
C PHE A 123 -7.57 4.35 25.29
N GLU A 124 -7.54 4.81 26.53
CA GLU A 124 -7.72 6.21 26.93
C GLU A 124 -6.42 7.01 26.83
N THR A 125 -5.27 6.34 26.71
CA THR A 125 -3.97 6.97 26.57
C THR A 125 -3.97 7.92 25.38
N THR A 126 -3.55 9.17 25.62
CA THR A 126 -3.31 10.14 24.54
C THR A 126 -2.04 9.76 23.80
N VAL A 127 -2.15 9.58 22.49
CA VAL A 127 -1.05 9.25 21.60
C VAL A 127 -0.80 10.38 20.63
N LEU A 128 0.43 10.88 20.61
CA LEU A 128 0.88 11.90 19.65
C LEU A 128 1.73 11.20 18.58
N ILE A 129 1.39 11.40 17.31
CA ILE A 129 2.13 10.81 16.21
C ILE A 129 2.76 11.86 15.31
N TYR A 130 3.92 11.53 14.76
CA TYR A 130 4.62 12.27 13.72
C TYR A 130 5.32 11.31 12.74
N CYS A 131 5.80 11.83 11.63
CA CYS A 131 6.55 11.06 10.63
C CYS A 131 7.64 11.91 9.99
N ASN A 132 8.39 11.32 9.05
CA ASN A 132 9.42 12.02 8.30
C ASN A 132 8.94 13.32 7.63
N ASN A 133 7.73 13.29 7.05
CA ASN A 133 7.16 14.41 6.30
C ASN A 133 6.72 15.60 7.20
N ASN A 134 6.85 15.48 8.51
CA ASN A 134 6.63 16.61 9.43
C ASN A 134 7.88 17.47 9.62
N PHE A 135 9.05 17.02 9.15
CA PHE A 135 10.29 17.72 9.39
C PHE A 135 11.04 18.03 8.11
N GLU A 136 11.60 19.23 8.05
CA GLU A 136 12.53 19.68 7.00
C GLU A 136 13.89 20.07 7.59
N GLY A 137 14.87 20.38 6.73
CA GLY A 137 16.23 20.72 7.15
C GLY A 137 17.15 19.52 7.41
N ASN A 138 16.61 18.29 7.44
CA ASN A 138 17.42 17.06 7.55
C ASN A 138 16.81 15.93 6.74
N GLN A 139 17.02 15.90 5.42
CA GLN A 139 16.47 14.90 4.53
C GLN A 139 17.14 13.51 4.66
N THR A 140 18.30 13.43 5.31
CA THR A 140 18.96 12.15 5.58
C THR A 140 18.19 11.32 6.59
N ASP A 141 17.74 11.94 7.67
CA ASP A 141 17.07 11.25 8.78
C ASP A 141 15.55 11.41 8.75
N PHE A 142 15.05 12.52 8.21
CA PHE A 142 13.63 12.79 7.97
C PHE A 142 13.33 12.85 6.46
N ALA A 143 13.72 11.81 5.73
CA ALA A 143 13.51 11.75 4.28
C ALA A 143 12.02 11.85 3.94
N SER A 144 11.64 12.90 3.21
CA SER A 144 10.27 13.11 2.76
C SER A 144 9.81 11.99 1.83
N LYS A 145 8.66 11.41 2.12
CA LYS A 145 8.03 10.37 1.31
C LYS A 145 7.01 11.02 0.40
N ILE A 146 7.44 11.31 -0.80
CA ILE A 146 6.63 11.96 -1.84
C ILE A 146 6.81 11.18 -3.13
N SER A 147 5.71 10.72 -3.71
CA SER A 147 5.71 10.16 -5.07
C SER A 147 5.54 11.31 -6.05
N LEU A 148 6.55 11.55 -6.86
CA LEU A 148 6.52 12.55 -7.90
C LEU A 148 5.91 11.95 -9.19
N PRO A 149 5.16 12.73 -9.97
CA PRO A 149 4.70 12.30 -11.28
C PRO A 149 5.89 11.95 -12.17
N VAL A 150 5.84 10.79 -12.81
CA VAL A 150 6.81 10.43 -13.84
C VAL A 150 6.59 11.34 -15.04
N ALA A 151 7.61 12.08 -15.44
CA ALA A 151 7.57 12.85 -16.69
C ALA A 151 7.35 11.86 -17.84
N LYS A 152 6.17 11.93 -18.48
CA LYS A 152 5.92 11.12 -19.69
C LYS A 152 6.85 11.60 -20.82
N PRO A 153 7.55 10.69 -21.54
CA PRO A 153 8.34 11.07 -22.68
C PRO A 153 7.42 11.70 -23.74
N ARG A 154 7.76 12.89 -24.20
CA ARG A 154 7.10 13.71 -25.23
C ARG A 154 5.65 13.38 -25.53
N VAL A 155 4.80 14.15 -24.90
CA VAL A 155 3.36 14.13 -25.16
C VAL A 155 3.08 14.91 -26.44
N THR A 156 2.35 14.31 -27.38
CA THR A 156 1.86 15.02 -28.57
C THR A 156 0.87 16.12 -28.17
N PRO A 157 0.66 17.18 -28.96
CA PRO A 157 -0.25 18.29 -28.64
C PRO A 157 -1.67 17.87 -28.21
N ALA A 158 -2.14 16.74 -28.72
CA ALA A 158 -3.46 16.18 -28.36
C ALA A 158 -3.59 15.68 -26.91
N THR A 159 -2.48 15.52 -26.19
CA THR A 159 -2.46 15.03 -24.80
C THR A 159 -2.05 16.11 -23.78
N GLN A 160 -1.98 17.39 -24.20
CA GLN A 160 -1.69 18.52 -23.29
C GLN A 160 -2.73 18.72 -22.19
N PHE A 161 -3.90 18.13 -22.33
CA PHE A 161 -4.95 18.09 -21.29
C PHE A 161 -4.83 16.88 -20.34
N ALA A 162 -3.79 16.07 -20.48
CA ALA A 162 -3.52 15.04 -19.49
C ALA A 162 -3.26 15.74 -18.14
N VAL A 163 -4.16 15.55 -17.22
CA VAL A 163 -4.13 16.05 -15.83
C VAL A 163 -2.69 15.91 -15.32
N GLN A 164 -2.04 17.04 -14.98
CA GLN A 164 -0.76 17.00 -14.30
C GLN A 164 -0.96 16.20 -13.02
N ALA A 165 -0.41 14.98 -12.97
CA ALA A 165 -0.52 14.13 -11.82
C ALA A 165 0.13 14.87 -10.62
N LYS A 166 -0.68 15.22 -9.66
CA LYS A 166 -0.27 15.85 -8.41
C LYS A 166 0.71 14.93 -7.66
N PRO A 167 1.78 15.46 -7.04
CA PRO A 167 2.59 14.69 -6.12
C PRO A 167 1.74 14.03 -5.03
N LEU A 168 2.01 12.76 -4.74
CA LEU A 168 1.31 12.03 -3.69
C LEU A 168 2.16 11.98 -2.41
N MET A 169 1.59 12.41 -1.32
CA MET A 169 2.22 12.34 0.00
C MET A 169 2.07 10.91 0.55
N MET A 170 3.20 10.20 0.70
CA MET A 170 3.28 8.79 1.09
C MET A 170 3.77 8.61 2.53
N ALA A 171 3.56 9.61 3.37
CA ALA A 171 3.98 9.59 4.77
C ALA A 171 3.27 8.49 5.59
N LEU A 172 3.95 7.96 6.60
CA LEU A 172 3.39 6.94 7.47
C LEU A 172 2.34 7.45 8.46
N ASN A 173 2.13 8.75 8.59
CA ASN A 173 1.10 9.33 9.48
C ASN A 173 -0.26 8.69 9.25
N ILE A 174 -0.70 8.65 7.98
CA ILE A 174 -2.02 8.10 7.63
C ILE A 174 -2.13 6.61 7.96
N PRO A 175 -1.24 5.72 7.49
CA PRO A 175 -1.28 4.32 7.86
C PRO A 175 -1.19 4.10 9.37
N THR A 176 -0.34 4.85 10.07
CA THR A 176 -0.22 4.79 11.54
C THR A 176 -1.55 5.12 12.21
N TYR A 177 -2.17 6.24 11.82
CA TYR A 177 -3.44 6.67 12.39
C TYR A 177 -4.54 5.64 12.14
N VAL A 178 -4.66 5.15 10.89
CA VAL A 178 -5.65 4.14 10.50
C VAL A 178 -5.50 2.86 11.31
N ASN A 179 -4.26 2.38 11.47
CA ASN A 179 -4.00 1.17 12.23
C ASN A 179 -4.29 1.36 13.74
N LEU A 180 -3.81 2.44 14.36
CA LEU A 180 -4.12 2.73 15.76
C LEU A 180 -5.64 2.78 16.00
N TYR A 181 -6.37 3.44 15.11
CA TYR A 181 -7.83 3.45 15.16
C TYR A 181 -8.43 2.05 15.01
N GLY A 182 -7.93 1.24 14.09
CA GLY A 182 -8.34 -0.15 13.90
C GLY A 182 -8.12 -1.02 15.15
N TYR A 183 -7.01 -0.80 15.85
CA TYR A 183 -6.70 -1.48 17.12
C TYR A 183 -7.48 -0.94 18.34
N GLY A 184 -8.32 0.08 18.15
CA GLY A 184 -9.18 0.59 19.21
C GLY A 184 -8.76 1.90 19.86
N TYR A 185 -7.57 2.42 19.57
CA TYR A 185 -7.08 3.69 20.13
C TYR A 185 -7.79 4.87 19.48
N ARG A 186 -8.40 5.74 20.29
CA ARG A 186 -9.20 6.88 19.82
C ARG A 186 -8.59 8.24 20.17
N ASN A 187 -7.74 8.31 21.19
CA ASN A 187 -7.09 9.55 21.61
C ASN A 187 -5.76 9.77 20.85
N VAL A 188 -5.79 9.61 19.53
CA VAL A 188 -4.63 9.81 18.66
C VAL A 188 -4.68 11.21 18.08
N TYR A 189 -3.60 11.97 18.24
CA TYR A 189 -3.41 13.31 17.65
C TYR A 189 -2.18 13.29 16.75
N GLU A 190 -2.25 13.98 15.63
CA GLU A 190 -1.21 13.99 14.62
C GLU A 190 -0.63 15.39 14.47
N LEU A 191 0.70 15.51 14.52
CA LEU A 191 1.37 16.72 14.11
C LEU A 191 1.07 17.00 12.63
N HIS A 192 0.50 18.16 12.34
CA HIS A 192 0.08 18.54 10.99
C HIS A 192 0.91 19.69 10.40
N GLU A 193 1.89 20.15 11.12
CA GLU A 193 2.79 21.23 10.72
C GLU A 193 4.07 20.65 10.10
N LEU A 194 4.63 21.38 9.12
CA LEU A 194 5.99 21.16 8.62
C LEU A 194 6.94 21.99 9.46
N VAL A 195 7.84 21.34 10.18
CA VAL A 195 8.72 21.94 11.19
C VAL A 195 10.16 21.83 10.74
N ASP A 196 10.93 22.93 10.77
CA ASP A 196 12.37 22.87 10.61
C ASP A 196 12.99 22.14 11.82
N VAL A 197 13.90 21.20 11.58
CA VAL A 197 14.62 20.50 12.67
C VAL A 197 15.45 21.43 13.56
N LYS A 198 15.66 22.67 13.13
CA LYS A 198 16.34 23.72 13.91
C LYS A 198 15.37 24.61 14.68
N ASP A 199 14.06 24.39 14.60
CA ASP A 199 13.07 25.17 15.34
C ASP A 199 13.35 25.05 16.85
N PRO A 200 13.61 26.15 17.56
CA PRO A 200 14.01 26.13 18.98
C PRO A 200 12.90 25.64 19.92
N ARG A 201 11.65 25.55 19.43
CA ARG A 201 10.52 25.08 20.24
C ARG A 201 10.57 23.56 20.45
N ILE A 202 11.11 22.80 19.50
CA ILE A 202 11.13 21.33 19.56
C ILE A 202 12.53 20.81 19.91
N ALA A 203 12.59 19.86 20.82
CA ALA A 203 13.82 19.17 21.17
C ALA A 203 13.88 17.77 20.56
N PHE A 204 15.05 17.36 20.16
CA PHE A 204 15.34 16.03 19.63
C PHE A 204 16.33 15.28 20.51
N GLU A 205 16.30 13.97 20.42
CA GLU A 205 17.25 13.02 21.00
C GLU A 205 17.79 12.11 19.91
N GLY A 206 18.94 11.46 20.18
CA GLY A 206 19.54 10.51 19.27
C GLY A 206 21.04 10.68 19.09
N SER A 207 21.64 9.78 18.38
CA SER A 207 23.11 9.66 18.27
C SER A 207 23.79 10.78 17.50
N ILE A 208 23.03 11.54 16.70
CA ILE A 208 23.58 12.69 15.94
C ILE A 208 23.36 14.04 16.64
N ILE A 209 22.54 14.08 17.69
CA ILE A 209 22.27 15.32 18.42
C ILE A 209 23.52 15.73 19.21
N GLY A 210 23.88 17.00 19.11
CA GLY A 210 25.08 17.56 19.78
C GLY A 210 26.41 17.19 19.13
N LYS A 211 26.41 16.46 18.02
CA LYS A 211 27.62 16.23 17.22
C LYS A 211 27.69 17.24 16.10
N SER A 212 28.73 18.05 16.08
CA SER A 212 29.05 18.88 14.91
C SER A 212 29.19 17.98 13.68
N PRO A 213 28.70 18.41 12.49
CA PRO A 213 28.93 17.65 11.28
C PRO A 213 30.44 17.42 11.11
N LYS A 214 30.87 16.17 11.05
CA LYS A 214 32.20 15.88 10.51
C LYS A 214 32.14 16.32 9.05
N VAL A 215 32.83 17.40 8.74
CA VAL A 215 33.12 17.78 7.35
C VAL A 215 34.06 16.69 6.86
N ASP A 216 33.52 15.70 6.14
CA ASP A 216 34.34 14.77 5.38
C ASP A 216 35.03 15.61 4.30
N ALA A 217 36.25 16.02 4.59
CA ALA A 217 37.15 16.57 3.61
C ALA A 217 37.43 15.43 2.59
N LYS A 218 36.66 15.38 1.54
CA LYS A 218 37.04 14.62 0.36
C LYS A 218 38.13 15.39 -0.36
N GLN A 219 39.33 14.84 -0.30
CA GLN A 219 40.40 15.09 -1.27
C GLN A 219 39.95 14.76 -2.69
#